data_df46fdc033e4f5841d9298e16c01275f
#
_entry.id   df46fdc033e4f5841d9298e16c01275f
#
_cell.length_a   1.000
_cell.length_b   1.000
_cell.length_c   1.000
_cell.angle_alpha   90.00
_cell.angle_beta   90.00
_cell.angle_gamma   90.00
#
_symmetry.space_group_name_H-M   'P 1'
#
loop_
_entity.id
_entity.type
_entity.pdbx_description
1 polymer ?
#
loop_
_entity_poly.entity_id
_entity_poly.type
_entity_poly.pdbx_seq_one_letter_code
_entity_poly.pdbx_strand_id
1 'polypeptide(L)'
;VTCAIFATATGIVGAVVTLMGLLALPAMLRAGYDVRLSAGVITAGGCLGILIPPSVLLIVYGATAGVSVPKLYAGAFFPGIMLALLYIGYVMIIGKWKPHLAPPLAAADRVITLPPANKQVNDRFGGRALPSLLQALKGERNADISTKVLLKQLAVALAPLLVFVVIMGLTWNSLTRPDEIQDVSGLQEMGTSIGATEAASGGLAEPPGASDLKEPSPSGVQEPPGTEPVKAEAAGAAMVADKSLEKAATPEKKTHRDFVRDPTPPAFWYVFGIGSAILVVFYGMLTFARLEIFKMLLTSFFPLSVMILAVLGTILFGLATPTEAAAVGSLGGFVLASVYLLLTQSRENIIRAAKIWIPLWLVFLVSVVWFILYKAEVVPTAPTQWVGWLSMGALGVWALVAMVQAKMIGTVRESTYLTAKTSAMVCWLFVGSSIFSAAFALLGGQNIVEAWVLSLGLTPLQFMLLAQFVIFILGWPLEWTEIIVIFMPIFIPLLPKFGIDPLFFGLLVALNLQTAFLSPPVAMAAFYLKGVSPPHVTLNQIFAGMLPFMAIQVLAIALLYLFPAIGMWLPNTLYAN
;
A
#
# COMPACT_ATOMS: atom_id res chain seq x y z
N VAL A 1 -5.39 15.45 4.75
CA VAL A 1 -4.35 15.03 3.80
C VAL A 1 -3.10 14.60 4.53
N THR A 2 -2.49 15.46 5.36
CA THR A 2 -1.26 15.15 6.10
C THR A 2 -1.39 13.87 6.93
N CYS A 3 -2.48 13.73 7.72
CA CYS A 3 -2.73 12.51 8.48
C CYS A 3 -2.81 11.26 7.60
N ALA A 4 -3.46 11.34 6.43
CA ALA A 4 -3.56 10.22 5.51
C ALA A 4 -2.19 9.77 4.98
N ILE A 5 -1.32 10.71 4.60
CA ILE A 5 0.05 10.40 4.11
C ILE A 5 0.90 9.78 5.23
N PHE A 6 0.85 10.33 6.45
CA PHE A 6 1.57 9.73 7.58
C PHE A 6 0.98 8.38 7.99
N ALA A 7 -0.34 8.22 7.87
CA ALA A 7 -1.03 6.99 8.18
C ALA A 7 -0.58 5.84 7.26
N THR A 8 -0.52 6.09 5.95
CA THR A 8 0.02 5.12 4.98
C THR A 8 1.48 4.77 5.24
N ALA A 9 2.29 5.74 5.67
CA ALA A 9 3.71 5.50 5.95
C ALA A 9 3.94 4.59 7.15
N THR A 10 3.10 4.71 8.18
CA THR A 10 3.32 4.02 9.47
C THR A 10 2.51 2.73 9.59
N GLY A 11 1.34 2.65 8.94
CA GLY A 11 0.42 1.52 9.05
C GLY A 11 -0.16 1.30 10.46
N ILE A 12 0.10 2.21 11.41
CA ILE A 12 -0.26 2.09 12.83
C ILE A 12 -1.03 3.33 13.29
N VAL A 13 -2.29 3.17 13.67
CA VAL A 13 -3.19 4.27 14.09
C VAL A 13 -2.60 5.06 15.26
N GLY A 14 -2.12 4.37 16.29
CA GLY A 14 -1.61 5.02 17.51
C GLY A 14 -0.44 5.96 17.23
N ALA A 15 0.50 5.57 16.37
CA ALA A 15 1.65 6.38 16.02
C ALA A 15 1.23 7.67 15.29
N VAL A 16 0.32 7.56 14.33
CA VAL A 16 -0.17 8.72 13.56
C VAL A 16 -0.97 9.66 14.42
N VAL A 17 -1.92 9.14 15.19
CA VAL A 17 -2.78 9.96 16.04
C VAL A 17 -1.97 10.69 17.10
N THR A 18 -0.99 10.01 17.71
CA THR A 18 -0.08 10.63 18.70
C THR A 18 0.78 11.72 18.05
N LEU A 19 1.41 11.43 16.90
CA LEU A 19 2.26 12.39 16.20
C LEU A 19 1.45 13.63 15.74
N MET A 20 0.30 13.40 15.13
CA MET A 20 -0.57 14.50 14.67
C MET A 20 -1.21 15.24 15.84
N GLY A 21 -1.50 14.54 16.94
CA GLY A 21 -1.94 15.15 18.18
C GLY A 21 -0.91 16.12 18.76
N LEU A 22 0.38 15.78 18.68
CA LEU A 22 1.47 16.66 19.13
C LEU A 22 1.72 17.83 18.18
N LEU A 23 1.63 17.61 16.87
CA LEU A 23 2.02 18.61 15.86
C LEU A 23 0.83 19.43 15.36
N ALA A 24 -0.26 18.76 14.95
CA ALA A 24 -1.38 19.41 14.28
C ALA A 24 -2.40 19.98 15.27
N LEU A 25 -2.74 19.25 16.35
CA LEU A 25 -3.77 19.71 17.30
C LEU A 25 -3.46 21.07 17.91
N PRO A 26 -2.25 21.35 18.47
CA PRO A 26 -1.95 22.68 19.01
C PRO A 26 -1.96 23.77 17.94
N ALA A 27 -1.57 23.46 16.70
CA ALA A 27 -1.60 24.40 15.60
C ALA A 27 -3.03 24.75 15.20
N MET A 28 -3.92 23.76 15.11
CA MET A 28 -5.33 23.94 14.81
C MET A 28 -6.04 24.74 15.90
N LEU A 29 -5.80 24.41 17.16
CA LEU A 29 -6.40 25.14 18.30
C LEU A 29 -5.94 26.58 18.36
N ARG A 30 -4.66 26.87 18.11
CA ARG A 30 -4.13 28.25 18.01
C ARG A 30 -4.74 29.04 16.84
N ALA A 31 -5.06 28.36 15.74
CA ALA A 31 -5.76 28.94 14.61
C ALA A 31 -7.26 29.15 14.87
N GLY A 32 -7.77 28.81 16.06
CA GLY A 32 -9.16 28.98 16.45
C GLY A 32 -10.12 27.88 15.99
N TYR A 33 -9.60 26.73 15.51
CA TYR A 33 -10.44 25.60 15.14
C TYR A 33 -11.12 24.99 16.35
N ASP A 34 -12.36 24.54 16.17
CA ASP A 34 -13.11 23.82 17.20
C ASP A 34 -12.38 22.54 17.61
N VAL A 35 -12.40 22.23 18.92
CA VAL A 35 -11.73 21.07 19.51
C VAL A 35 -12.27 19.76 18.91
N ARG A 36 -13.60 19.66 18.74
CA ARG A 36 -14.26 18.45 18.24
C ARG A 36 -13.86 18.19 16.79
N LEU A 37 -13.92 19.23 15.95
CA LEU A 37 -13.52 19.11 14.55
C LEU A 37 -12.04 18.72 14.43
N SER A 38 -11.16 19.38 15.18
CA SER A 38 -9.72 19.11 15.18
C SER A 38 -9.41 17.69 15.64
N ALA A 39 -10.02 17.25 16.74
CA ALA A 39 -9.86 15.90 17.26
C ALA A 39 -10.38 14.84 16.27
N GLY A 40 -11.58 15.06 15.71
CA GLY A 40 -12.15 14.14 14.72
C GLY A 40 -11.30 13.99 13.46
N VAL A 41 -10.78 15.08 12.91
CA VAL A 41 -9.90 15.04 11.73
C VAL A 41 -8.62 14.26 12.00
N ILE A 42 -8.01 14.41 13.18
CA ILE A 42 -6.76 13.74 13.54
C ILE A 42 -7.01 12.26 13.76
N THR A 43 -8.02 11.90 14.56
CA THR A 43 -8.34 10.50 14.87
C THR A 43 -8.78 9.73 13.63
N ALA A 44 -9.76 10.26 12.88
CA ALA A 44 -10.25 9.61 11.67
C ALA A 44 -9.17 9.54 10.57
N GLY A 45 -8.39 10.62 10.41
CA GLY A 45 -7.26 10.63 9.48
C GLY A 45 -6.18 9.61 9.84
N GLY A 46 -5.96 9.36 11.13
CA GLY A 46 -5.04 8.33 11.61
C GLY A 46 -5.51 6.91 11.31
N CYS A 47 -6.83 6.66 11.37
CA CYS A 47 -7.39 5.35 11.05
C CYS A 47 -7.23 4.95 9.58
N LEU A 48 -7.02 5.88 8.65
CA LEU A 48 -6.76 5.55 7.23
C LEU A 48 -5.54 4.66 7.04
N GLY A 49 -4.58 4.66 7.97
CA GLY A 49 -3.35 3.86 7.86
C GLY A 49 -3.56 2.35 7.95
N ILE A 50 -4.67 1.90 8.48
CA ILE A 50 -5.00 0.46 8.50
C ILE A 50 -5.74 -0.01 7.25
N LEU A 51 -6.22 0.90 6.40
CA LEU A 51 -6.88 0.58 5.15
C LEU A 51 -5.96 0.80 3.95
N ILE A 52 -5.33 1.97 3.87
CA ILE A 52 -4.48 2.32 2.73
C ILE A 52 -3.18 1.51 2.80
N PRO A 53 -2.85 0.70 1.78
CA PRO A 53 -1.64 -0.12 1.77
C PRO A 53 -0.33 0.71 1.84
N PRO A 54 0.72 0.15 2.49
CA PRO A 54 0.81 -1.14 3.14
C PRO A 54 0.12 -1.19 4.51
N SER A 55 -0.72 -2.22 4.74
CA SER A 55 -1.59 -2.32 5.93
C SER A 55 -1.39 -3.65 6.64
N VAL A 56 -1.15 -3.62 7.94
CA VAL A 56 -1.03 -4.82 8.77
C VAL A 56 -2.35 -5.58 8.84
N LEU A 57 -3.48 -4.86 8.90
CA LEU A 57 -4.81 -5.46 8.95
C LEU A 57 -5.07 -6.35 7.74
N LEU A 58 -4.73 -5.89 6.54
CA LEU A 58 -4.93 -6.65 5.31
C LEU A 58 -4.00 -7.87 5.23
N ILE A 59 -2.80 -7.80 5.81
CA ILE A 59 -1.90 -8.97 5.92
C ILE A 59 -2.52 -10.03 6.83
N VAL A 60 -2.98 -9.62 8.01
CA VAL A 60 -3.59 -10.54 8.99
C VAL A 60 -4.87 -11.16 8.42
N TYR A 61 -5.71 -10.36 7.77
CA TYR A 61 -6.90 -10.87 7.09
C TYR A 61 -6.53 -11.87 5.98
N GLY A 62 -5.57 -11.52 5.13
CA GLY A 62 -5.12 -12.40 4.04
C GLY A 62 -4.61 -13.73 4.55
N ALA A 63 -3.83 -13.73 5.64
CA ALA A 63 -3.33 -14.94 6.29
C ALA A 63 -4.45 -15.79 6.90
N THR A 64 -5.46 -15.15 7.52
CA THR A 64 -6.60 -15.84 8.15
C THR A 64 -7.59 -16.37 7.11
N ALA A 65 -7.84 -15.61 6.05
CA ALA A 65 -8.83 -15.92 5.02
C ALA A 65 -8.28 -16.72 3.83
N GLY A 66 -6.97 -16.97 3.78
CA GLY A 66 -6.33 -17.60 2.61
C GLY A 66 -6.39 -16.75 1.34
N VAL A 67 -6.55 -15.41 1.48
CA VAL A 67 -6.65 -14.48 0.35
C VAL A 67 -5.29 -13.84 0.08
N SER A 68 -4.95 -13.71 -1.20
CA SER A 68 -3.69 -13.08 -1.63
C SER A 68 -3.57 -11.64 -1.10
N VAL A 69 -2.51 -11.37 -0.32
CA VAL A 69 -2.22 -10.03 0.23
C VAL A 69 -2.00 -8.98 -0.87
N PRO A 70 -1.28 -9.25 -1.97
CA PRO A 70 -1.20 -8.34 -3.11
C PRO A 70 -2.57 -7.98 -3.70
N LYS A 71 -3.48 -8.95 -3.86
CA LYS A 71 -4.86 -8.69 -4.33
C LYS A 71 -5.63 -7.82 -3.34
N LEU A 72 -5.50 -8.07 -2.03
CA LEU A 72 -6.10 -7.23 -0.98
C LEU A 72 -5.56 -5.80 -1.01
N TYR A 73 -4.26 -5.62 -1.21
CA TYR A 73 -3.65 -4.30 -1.31
C TYR A 73 -4.14 -3.54 -2.55
N ALA A 74 -4.19 -4.21 -3.70
CA ALA A 74 -4.78 -3.62 -4.90
C ALA A 74 -6.24 -3.21 -4.67
N GLY A 75 -7.03 -4.08 -4.02
CA GLY A 75 -8.44 -3.84 -3.73
C GLY A 75 -8.69 -2.70 -2.75
N ALA A 76 -7.84 -2.54 -1.73
CA ALA A 76 -7.99 -1.51 -0.70
C ALA A 76 -7.54 -0.11 -1.15
N PHE A 77 -6.79 -0.01 -2.24
CA PHE A 77 -6.21 1.25 -2.71
C PHE A 77 -7.28 2.33 -3.00
N PHE A 78 -8.24 2.03 -3.87
CA PHE A 78 -9.29 2.98 -4.21
C PHE A 78 -10.30 3.24 -3.08
N PRO A 79 -10.76 2.24 -2.32
CA PRO A 79 -11.58 2.47 -1.13
C PRO A 79 -10.91 3.38 -0.10
N GLY A 80 -9.60 3.23 0.10
CA GLY A 80 -8.83 4.11 0.99
C GLY A 80 -8.77 5.56 0.51
N ILE A 81 -8.55 5.77 -0.79
CA ILE A 81 -8.59 7.11 -1.40
C ILE A 81 -10.01 7.69 -1.32
N MET A 82 -11.03 6.90 -1.61
CA MET A 82 -12.44 7.31 -1.51
C MET A 82 -12.76 7.82 -0.11
N LEU A 83 -12.40 7.07 0.93
CA LEU A 83 -12.65 7.47 2.31
C LEU A 83 -11.88 8.75 2.68
N ALA A 84 -10.62 8.88 2.25
CA ALA A 84 -9.84 10.10 2.46
C ALA A 84 -10.50 11.32 1.78
N LEU A 85 -11.02 11.17 0.56
CA LEU A 85 -11.74 12.23 -0.16
C LEU A 85 -13.06 12.60 0.52
N LEU A 86 -13.80 11.61 1.05
CA LEU A 86 -15.03 11.87 1.81
C LEU A 86 -14.73 12.68 3.09
N TYR A 87 -13.65 12.37 3.81
CA TYR A 87 -13.23 13.15 4.97
C TYR A 87 -12.84 14.59 4.60
N ILE A 88 -12.09 14.76 3.51
CA ILE A 88 -11.73 16.10 3.00
C ILE A 88 -12.98 16.86 2.60
N GLY A 89 -13.90 16.21 1.87
CA GLY A 89 -15.19 16.79 1.48
C GLY A 89 -16.01 17.27 2.67
N TYR A 90 -16.12 16.44 3.72
CA TYR A 90 -16.80 16.80 4.96
C TYR A 90 -16.18 18.04 5.60
N VAL A 91 -14.85 18.07 5.76
CA VAL A 91 -14.17 19.22 6.37
C VAL A 91 -14.37 20.49 5.54
N MET A 92 -14.32 20.39 4.21
CA MET A 92 -14.59 21.53 3.32
C MET A 92 -16.05 22.04 3.44
N ILE A 93 -17.01 21.12 3.51
CA ILE A 93 -18.44 21.48 3.69
C ILE A 93 -18.63 22.16 5.02
N ILE A 94 -18.10 21.61 6.11
CA ILE A 94 -18.22 22.21 7.46
C ILE A 94 -17.53 23.58 7.50
N GLY A 95 -16.34 23.71 6.92
CA GLY A 95 -15.62 25.00 6.85
C GLY A 95 -16.40 26.07 6.09
N LYS A 96 -17.19 25.68 5.07
CA LYS A 96 -18.05 26.61 4.31
C LYS A 96 -19.36 26.93 5.02
N TRP A 97 -20.03 25.93 5.63
CA TRP A 97 -21.36 26.11 6.24
C TRP A 97 -21.29 26.62 7.68
N LYS A 98 -20.23 26.24 8.41
CA LYS A 98 -20.02 26.63 9.82
C LYS A 98 -18.62 27.21 10.01
N PRO A 99 -18.32 28.39 9.46
CA PRO A 99 -16.96 28.97 9.48
C PRO A 99 -16.45 29.24 10.90
N HIS A 100 -17.31 29.31 11.91
CA HIS A 100 -16.90 29.41 13.31
C HIS A 100 -16.21 28.15 13.85
N LEU A 101 -16.45 26.97 13.26
CA LEU A 101 -15.76 25.72 13.62
C LEU A 101 -14.38 25.59 12.96
N ALA A 102 -14.20 26.22 11.83
CA ALA A 102 -12.94 26.23 11.05
C ALA A 102 -12.68 27.65 10.54
N PRO A 103 -12.35 28.62 11.41
CA PRO A 103 -12.14 29.98 10.99
C PRO A 103 -10.95 30.09 10.03
N PRO A 104 -11.03 30.98 9.04
CA PRO A 104 -9.91 31.22 8.16
C PRO A 104 -8.75 31.84 8.96
N LEU A 105 -7.51 31.42 8.66
CA LEU A 105 -6.31 31.95 9.29
C LEU A 105 -6.31 33.49 9.28
N ALA A 106 -5.79 34.11 10.33
CA ALA A 106 -5.61 35.57 10.40
C ALA A 106 -4.79 36.08 9.19
N ALA A 107 -5.06 37.29 8.75
CA ALA A 107 -4.40 37.86 7.57
C ALA A 107 -2.87 37.86 7.71
N ALA A 108 -2.36 38.10 8.92
CA ALA A 108 -0.92 38.04 9.22
C ALA A 108 -0.31 36.65 9.00
N ASP A 109 -1.04 35.58 9.38
CA ASP A 109 -0.56 34.19 9.27
C ASP A 109 -0.71 33.60 7.86
N ARG A 110 -1.41 34.32 6.96
CA ARG A 110 -1.53 33.94 5.54
C ARG A 110 -0.35 34.43 4.70
N VAL A 111 0.44 35.36 5.22
CA VAL A 111 1.56 35.95 4.49
C VAL A 111 2.76 35.01 4.59
N ILE A 112 3.06 34.35 3.48
CA ILE A 112 4.26 33.50 3.37
C ILE A 112 5.43 34.43 3.09
N THR A 113 6.44 34.41 3.98
CA THR A 113 7.69 35.14 3.76
C THR A 113 8.45 34.49 2.60
N LEU A 114 8.53 35.22 1.48
CA LEU A 114 9.31 34.78 0.33
C LEU A 114 10.80 34.93 0.62
N PRO A 115 11.63 33.96 0.22
CA PRO A 115 13.08 34.13 0.22
C PRO A 115 13.49 35.39 -0.59
N PRO A 116 14.57 36.08 -0.21
CA PRO A 116 14.96 37.36 -0.86
C PRO A 116 15.04 37.26 -2.38
N ALA A 117 15.62 36.18 -2.91
CA ALA A 117 15.70 35.93 -4.36
C ALA A 117 14.33 35.83 -5.03
N ASN A 118 13.40 35.06 -4.43
CA ASN A 118 12.05 34.87 -4.98
C ASN A 118 11.22 36.13 -4.87
N LYS A 119 11.43 36.92 -3.80
CA LYS A 119 10.81 38.24 -3.64
C LYS A 119 11.26 39.19 -4.74
N GLN A 120 12.57 39.30 -5.01
CA GLN A 120 13.11 40.14 -6.08
C GLN A 120 12.57 39.75 -7.47
N VAL A 121 12.48 38.44 -7.76
CA VAL A 121 11.90 37.98 -9.05
C VAL A 121 10.41 38.28 -9.12
N ASN A 122 9.67 38.09 -8.03
CA ASN A 122 8.24 38.39 -7.95
C ASN A 122 7.96 39.89 -8.18
N ASP A 123 8.75 40.75 -7.57
CA ASP A 123 8.58 42.22 -7.65
C ASP A 123 8.99 42.78 -9.03
N ARG A 124 9.96 42.16 -9.73
CA ARG A 124 10.43 42.58 -11.06
C ARG A 124 9.63 42.02 -12.24
N PHE A 125 9.23 40.76 -12.18
CA PHE A 125 8.66 40.02 -13.31
C PHE A 125 7.20 39.59 -13.12
N GLY A 126 6.62 39.83 -11.96
CA GLY A 126 5.23 39.51 -11.65
C GLY A 126 5.00 38.26 -10.82
N GLY A 127 3.74 38.08 -10.37
CA GLY A 127 3.36 37.07 -9.35
C GLY A 127 3.33 35.61 -9.79
N ARG A 128 3.38 35.31 -11.10
CA ARG A 128 3.36 33.93 -11.60
C ARG A 128 4.77 33.32 -11.60
N ALA A 129 4.98 32.19 -10.88
CA ALA A 129 6.30 31.66 -10.65
C ALA A 129 7.02 31.19 -11.92
N LEU A 130 6.38 30.36 -12.75
CA LEU A 130 7.03 29.77 -13.92
C LEU A 130 7.43 30.77 -15.00
N PRO A 131 6.53 31.68 -15.49
CA PRO A 131 6.89 32.65 -16.49
C PRO A 131 7.97 33.61 -16.00
N SER A 132 7.87 34.07 -14.74
CA SER A 132 8.81 35.01 -14.15
C SER A 132 10.21 34.43 -13.94
N LEU A 133 10.30 33.15 -13.55
CA LEU A 133 11.57 32.42 -13.46
C LEU A 133 12.24 32.26 -14.85
N LEU A 134 11.43 31.94 -15.89
CA LEU A 134 11.93 31.82 -17.26
C LEU A 134 12.40 33.19 -17.82
N GLN A 135 11.68 34.26 -17.50
CA GLN A 135 12.09 35.61 -17.89
C GLN A 135 13.37 36.05 -17.17
N ALA A 136 13.50 35.74 -15.88
CA ALA A 136 14.70 36.01 -15.09
C ALA A 136 15.94 35.26 -15.58
N LEU A 137 15.80 34.11 -16.23
CA LEU A 137 16.90 33.34 -16.82
C LEU A 137 17.41 33.93 -18.16
N LYS A 138 16.63 34.81 -18.82
CA LYS A 138 16.99 35.39 -20.12
C LYS A 138 17.89 36.64 -19.95
N GLY A 139 19.21 36.42 -19.75
CA GLY A 139 20.25 37.41 -19.99
C GLY A 139 20.36 38.53 -18.96
N GLU A 140 20.77 39.71 -19.40
CA GLU A 140 21.18 40.90 -18.62
C GLU A 140 20.17 41.48 -17.63
N ARG A 141 18.93 40.97 -17.62
CA ARG A 141 17.84 41.45 -16.76
C ARG A 141 17.97 41.09 -15.29
N ASN A 142 18.97 40.29 -14.94
CA ASN A 142 19.08 39.75 -13.59
C ASN A 142 20.53 39.64 -13.10
N ALA A 143 21.22 40.79 -12.98
CA ALA A 143 22.59 40.86 -12.47
C ALA A 143 22.73 40.51 -10.97
N ASP A 144 21.63 40.59 -10.20
CA ASP A 144 21.67 40.53 -8.74
C ASP A 144 21.40 39.13 -8.15
N ILE A 145 20.89 38.18 -8.97
CA ILE A 145 20.53 36.84 -8.48
C ILE A 145 21.34 35.76 -9.19
N SER A 146 22.02 34.90 -8.42
CA SER A 146 22.82 33.81 -8.97
C SER A 146 21.97 32.88 -9.85
N THR A 147 22.43 32.59 -11.07
CA THR A 147 21.79 31.68 -12.02
C THR A 147 21.56 30.27 -11.41
N LYS A 148 22.45 29.82 -10.51
CA LYS A 148 22.29 28.54 -9.79
C LYS A 148 21.04 28.53 -8.93
N VAL A 149 20.69 29.65 -8.29
CA VAL A 149 19.48 29.77 -7.45
C VAL A 149 18.23 29.71 -8.33
N LEU A 150 18.23 30.45 -9.46
CA LEU A 150 17.13 30.46 -10.40
C LEU A 150 16.88 29.06 -11.03
N LEU A 151 17.96 28.39 -11.46
CA LEU A 151 17.87 27.02 -11.98
C LEU A 151 17.32 26.03 -10.94
N LYS A 152 17.74 26.15 -9.67
CA LYS A 152 17.20 25.32 -8.59
C LYS A 152 15.70 25.57 -8.37
N GLN A 153 15.26 26.83 -8.38
CA GLN A 153 13.84 27.16 -8.25
C GLN A 153 13.03 26.69 -9.47
N LEU A 154 13.58 26.83 -10.68
CA LEU A 154 12.96 26.34 -11.90
C LEU A 154 12.86 24.81 -11.93
N ALA A 155 13.89 24.09 -11.51
CA ALA A 155 13.87 22.63 -11.40
C ALA A 155 12.76 22.16 -10.45
N VAL A 156 12.61 22.81 -9.29
CA VAL A 156 11.52 22.51 -8.37
C VAL A 156 10.15 22.85 -8.97
N ALA A 157 10.02 23.98 -9.65
CA ALA A 157 8.78 24.36 -10.31
C ALA A 157 8.40 23.39 -11.44
N LEU A 158 9.38 22.87 -12.19
CA LEU A 158 9.17 21.90 -13.28
C LEU A 158 9.04 20.45 -12.80
N ALA A 159 9.33 20.14 -11.54
CA ALA A 159 9.31 18.78 -11.02
C ALA A 159 7.99 18.03 -11.32
N PRO A 160 6.77 18.60 -11.14
CA PRO A 160 5.53 17.92 -11.48
C PRO A 160 5.41 17.54 -12.95
N LEU A 161 5.84 18.44 -13.84
CA LEU A 161 5.85 18.18 -15.28
C LEU A 161 6.84 17.07 -15.65
N LEU A 162 8.06 17.12 -15.09
CA LEU A 162 9.09 16.09 -15.34
C LEU A 162 8.62 14.72 -14.86
N VAL A 163 8.05 14.64 -13.66
CA VAL A 163 7.50 13.39 -13.13
C VAL A 163 6.37 12.88 -14.03
N PHE A 164 5.45 13.73 -14.45
CA PHE A 164 4.37 13.36 -15.36
C PHE A 164 4.89 12.83 -16.69
N VAL A 165 5.83 13.53 -17.32
CA VAL A 165 6.43 13.11 -18.60
C VAL A 165 7.16 11.79 -18.47
N VAL A 166 7.90 11.58 -17.37
CA VAL A 166 8.61 10.30 -17.13
C VAL A 166 7.61 9.17 -16.93
N ILE A 167 6.58 9.35 -16.09
CA ILE A 167 5.56 8.32 -15.85
C ILE A 167 4.83 7.98 -17.16
N MET A 168 4.35 8.99 -17.87
CA MET A 168 3.64 8.76 -19.14
C MET A 168 4.53 8.14 -20.20
N GLY A 169 5.82 8.55 -20.27
CA GLY A 169 6.80 7.96 -21.16
C GLY A 169 7.10 6.48 -20.86
N LEU A 170 7.25 6.15 -19.59
CA LEU A 170 7.44 4.75 -19.15
C LEU A 170 6.18 3.92 -19.41
N THR A 171 5.00 4.45 -19.11
CA THR A 171 3.72 3.78 -19.38
C THR A 171 3.51 3.56 -20.87
N TRP A 172 3.78 4.58 -21.69
CA TRP A 172 3.73 4.45 -23.15
C TRP A 172 4.68 3.39 -23.66
N ASN A 173 5.93 3.39 -23.19
CA ASN A 173 6.93 2.39 -23.58
C ASN A 173 6.53 0.98 -23.15
N SER A 174 5.92 0.82 -21.96
CA SER A 174 5.41 -0.47 -21.47
C SER A 174 4.24 -0.98 -22.30
N LEU A 175 3.27 -0.11 -22.62
CA LEU A 175 2.06 -0.46 -23.36
C LEU A 175 2.28 -0.70 -24.86
N THR A 176 3.39 -0.19 -25.42
CA THR A 176 3.71 -0.32 -26.83
C THR A 176 4.87 -1.27 -27.10
N ARG A 177 5.43 -1.92 -26.07
CA ARG A 177 6.40 -2.99 -26.26
C ARG A 177 5.71 -4.18 -26.92
N PRO A 178 6.26 -4.74 -28.01
CA PRO A 178 5.79 -6.01 -28.53
C PRO A 178 5.95 -7.08 -27.44
N ASP A 179 4.97 -7.96 -27.29
CA ASP A 179 5.10 -9.12 -26.41
C ASP A 179 6.28 -9.96 -26.88
N GLU A 180 7.27 -10.16 -26.02
CA GLU A 180 8.34 -11.14 -26.27
C GLU A 180 7.66 -12.51 -26.31
N ILE A 181 7.61 -13.11 -27.50
CA ILE A 181 7.20 -14.50 -27.66
C ILE A 181 8.23 -15.31 -26.89
N GLN A 182 7.88 -15.74 -25.69
CA GLN A 182 8.71 -16.71 -24.97
C GLN A 182 8.82 -17.95 -25.85
N ASP A 183 10.03 -18.26 -26.26
CA ASP A 183 10.31 -19.48 -27.02
C ASP A 183 10.09 -20.68 -26.08
N VAL A 184 8.88 -21.21 -26.11
CA VAL A 184 8.48 -22.42 -25.36
C VAL A 184 8.92 -23.70 -26.03
N SER A 185 9.72 -23.65 -27.09
CA SER A 185 10.20 -24.84 -27.85
C SER A 185 11.13 -25.76 -27.05
N GLY A 186 11.54 -25.34 -25.84
CA GLY A 186 12.33 -26.14 -24.90
C GLY A 186 11.55 -26.73 -23.72
N LEU A 187 10.26 -26.41 -23.55
CA LEU A 187 9.44 -27.03 -22.53
C LEU A 187 8.90 -28.35 -23.06
N GLN A 188 9.55 -29.47 -22.69
CA GLN A 188 8.93 -30.79 -22.80
C GLN A 188 7.59 -30.74 -22.06
N GLU A 189 6.51 -31.11 -22.77
CA GLU A 189 5.24 -31.44 -22.12
C GLU A 189 5.52 -32.50 -21.05
N MET A 190 5.50 -32.09 -19.80
CA MET A 190 5.49 -33.03 -18.68
C MET A 190 4.12 -33.67 -18.69
N GLY A 191 4.13 -34.92 -19.21
CA GLY A 191 2.96 -35.71 -19.55
C GLY A 191 1.88 -35.70 -18.48
N THR A 192 0.67 -35.55 -18.93
CA THR A 192 -0.58 -35.86 -18.27
C THR A 192 -0.56 -37.30 -17.71
N SER A 193 0.01 -37.46 -16.54
CA SER A 193 -0.20 -38.65 -15.71
C SER A 193 0.04 -38.32 -14.24
N ILE A 194 -0.81 -37.45 -13.68
CA ILE A 194 -1.06 -37.46 -12.24
C ILE A 194 -2.57 -37.48 -12.09
N GLY A 195 -3.06 -38.66 -11.78
CA GLY A 195 -4.43 -38.86 -11.37
C GLY A 195 -4.78 -37.96 -10.19
N ALA A 196 -6.03 -37.63 -10.15
CA ALA A 196 -6.65 -36.92 -9.04
C ALA A 196 -6.13 -37.46 -7.70
N THR A 197 -5.37 -36.67 -6.99
CA THR A 197 -5.11 -36.87 -5.59
C THR A 197 -5.44 -35.59 -4.88
N GLU A 198 -6.35 -35.70 -4.00
CA GLU A 198 -6.96 -34.79 -3.04
C GLU A 198 -6.11 -33.63 -2.57
N ALA A 199 -6.80 -32.48 -2.40
CA ALA A 199 -6.36 -31.30 -1.72
C ALA A 199 -5.77 -31.64 -0.35
N ALA A 200 -4.45 -31.64 -0.24
CA ALA A 200 -3.76 -31.69 1.03
C ALA A 200 -3.55 -30.24 1.52
N SER A 201 -4.26 -29.93 2.60
CA SER A 201 -4.01 -28.82 3.51
C SER A 201 -2.52 -28.64 3.78
N GLY A 202 -2.01 -27.41 3.60
CA GLY A 202 -0.64 -27.04 3.94
C GLY A 202 -0.38 -27.18 5.44
N GLY A 203 0.18 -28.30 5.83
CA GLY A 203 0.78 -28.52 7.14
C GLY A 203 2.20 -27.94 7.14
N LEU A 204 2.53 -27.27 8.22
CA LEU A 204 3.86 -26.79 8.57
C LEU A 204 4.87 -27.97 8.52
N ALA A 205 6.04 -27.73 7.91
CA ALA A 205 7.14 -28.67 7.90
C ALA A 205 7.56 -29.03 9.33
N GLU A 206 7.60 -30.34 9.63
CA GLU A 206 8.15 -30.88 10.88
C GLU A 206 9.65 -30.64 10.97
N PRO A 207 10.19 -30.37 12.19
CA PRO A 207 11.63 -30.28 12.39
C PRO A 207 12.30 -31.65 12.24
N PRO A 208 13.53 -31.75 11.73
CA PRO A 208 14.23 -33.02 11.55
C PRO A 208 14.66 -33.62 12.90
N GLY A 209 14.14 -34.79 13.24
CA GLY A 209 14.63 -35.51 14.42
C GLY A 209 13.66 -36.45 15.14
N ALA A 210 12.65 -37.03 14.46
CA ALA A 210 11.80 -38.04 15.09
C ALA A 210 11.59 -39.28 14.20
N SER A 211 12.67 -39.97 13.90
CA SER A 211 12.61 -41.34 13.38
C SER A 211 13.16 -42.26 14.45
N ASP A 212 12.29 -42.89 15.22
CA ASP A 212 12.45 -44.21 15.84
C ASP A 212 11.38 -44.40 16.92
N LEU A 213 10.15 -44.75 16.49
CA LEU A 213 9.21 -45.52 17.33
C LEU A 213 8.38 -46.43 16.41
N LYS A 214 8.72 -47.71 16.42
CA LYS A 214 7.93 -48.77 15.81
C LYS A 214 6.63 -48.94 16.58
N GLU A 215 5.49 -48.73 15.90
CA GLU A 215 4.20 -49.20 16.38
C GLU A 215 3.95 -50.66 15.91
N PRO A 216 3.29 -51.48 16.74
CA PRO A 216 2.99 -52.89 16.40
C PRO A 216 1.75 -52.98 15.51
N SER A 217 1.83 -53.85 14.50
CA SER A 217 0.76 -54.19 13.57
C SER A 217 -0.47 -54.77 14.25
N PRO A 218 -1.70 -54.37 13.90
CA PRO A 218 -2.89 -55.14 14.20
C PRO A 218 -3.21 -56.11 13.04
N SER A 219 -3.29 -57.35 13.39
CA SER A 219 -3.75 -58.47 12.57
C SER A 219 -5.26 -58.43 12.30
N GLY A 220 -5.60 -58.65 11.04
CA GLY A 220 -6.74 -59.46 10.60
C GLY A 220 -8.15 -58.92 10.77
N VAL A 221 -8.73 -58.42 9.67
CA VAL A 221 -10.17 -58.62 9.40
C VAL A 221 -10.33 -59.02 7.93
N GLN A 222 -10.99 -60.18 7.72
CA GLN A 222 -11.31 -60.79 6.44
C GLN A 222 -12.38 -59.99 5.69
N GLU A 223 -12.19 -59.85 4.36
CA GLU A 223 -13.23 -59.42 3.42
C GLU A 223 -14.27 -60.51 3.17
N PRO A 224 -15.56 -60.17 2.98
CA PRO A 224 -16.55 -61.10 2.41
C PRO A 224 -16.53 -61.09 0.87
N PRO A 225 -16.86 -62.22 0.21
CA PRO A 225 -16.68 -62.43 -1.21
C PRO A 225 -17.88 -61.97 -2.05
N GLY A 226 -17.57 -61.45 -3.24
CA GLY A 226 -18.39 -61.63 -4.44
C GLY A 226 -19.27 -60.48 -4.88
N THR A 227 -18.85 -59.83 -5.95
CA THR A 227 -19.72 -59.62 -7.13
C THR A 227 -18.85 -59.31 -8.37
N GLU A 228 -19.18 -60.01 -9.45
CA GLU A 228 -18.48 -60.03 -10.74
C GLU A 228 -18.65 -58.74 -11.55
N PRO A 229 -17.76 -58.47 -12.53
CA PRO A 229 -17.82 -57.26 -13.36
C PRO A 229 -18.77 -57.44 -14.55
N VAL A 230 -19.70 -56.52 -14.72
CA VAL A 230 -20.55 -56.41 -15.91
C VAL A 230 -19.79 -55.71 -17.02
N LYS A 231 -19.60 -56.42 -18.15
CA LYS A 231 -19.18 -55.88 -19.46
C LYS A 231 -20.21 -54.86 -19.97
N ALA A 232 -19.78 -53.68 -20.35
CA ALA A 232 -20.55 -52.83 -21.24
C ALA A 232 -19.85 -52.73 -22.61
N GLU A 233 -20.64 -53.12 -23.62
CA GLU A 233 -20.30 -53.16 -25.03
C GLU A 233 -19.97 -51.79 -25.62
N ALA A 234 -19.04 -51.84 -26.56
CA ALA A 234 -18.74 -50.77 -27.48
C ALA A 234 -19.85 -50.62 -28.54
N ALA A 235 -20.38 -49.42 -28.71
CA ALA A 235 -21.10 -49.05 -29.93
C ALA A 235 -20.41 -47.82 -30.55
N GLY A 236 -19.96 -48.04 -31.77
CA GLY A 236 -19.20 -47.10 -32.56
C GLY A 236 -20.04 -45.94 -33.10
N ALA A 237 -19.39 -44.87 -33.35
CA ALA A 237 -19.79 -43.89 -34.37
C ALA A 237 -18.53 -43.42 -35.13
N ALA A 238 -18.62 -43.65 -36.42
CA ALA A 238 -17.59 -43.50 -37.41
C ALA A 238 -17.30 -42.02 -37.72
N MET A 239 -16.03 -41.78 -38.01
CA MET A 239 -15.46 -40.91 -39.05
C MET A 239 -16.32 -39.82 -39.67
N VAL A 240 -15.89 -38.58 -39.46
CA VAL A 240 -15.75 -37.61 -40.56
C VAL A 240 -14.36 -36.98 -40.43
N ALA A 241 -13.47 -37.49 -41.29
CA ALA A 241 -12.19 -36.83 -41.57
C ALA A 241 -12.48 -35.67 -42.52
N ASP A 242 -12.27 -34.44 -42.10
CA ASP A 242 -12.16 -33.33 -43.04
C ASP A 242 -10.70 -32.90 -43.15
N LYS A 243 -10.23 -32.93 -44.39
CA LYS A 243 -8.94 -32.50 -44.87
C LYS A 243 -8.85 -30.97 -44.82
N SER A 244 -8.09 -30.47 -43.88
CA SER A 244 -7.48 -29.14 -44.00
C SER A 244 -6.18 -29.02 -43.19
N LEU A 245 -5.29 -30.01 -43.34
CA LEU A 245 -3.90 -29.92 -42.96
C LEU A 245 -3.05 -29.69 -44.21
N GLU A 246 -3.11 -28.47 -44.75
CA GLU A 246 -2.11 -28.05 -45.71
C GLU A 246 -1.64 -26.64 -45.40
N LYS A 247 -0.32 -26.54 -45.17
CA LYS A 247 0.49 -25.36 -44.90
C LYS A 247 0.56 -24.85 -43.45
N ALA A 248 1.16 -25.63 -42.58
CA ALA A 248 2.01 -25.05 -41.57
C ALA A 248 3.26 -24.50 -42.29
N ALA A 249 3.25 -23.20 -42.55
CA ALA A 249 4.42 -22.48 -42.99
C ALA A 249 5.49 -22.58 -41.90
N THR A 250 6.69 -23.04 -42.28
CA THR A 250 7.92 -22.99 -41.50
C THR A 250 8.02 -21.63 -40.81
N PRO A 251 8.25 -21.54 -39.49
CA PRO A 251 8.44 -20.24 -38.85
C PRO A 251 9.71 -19.60 -39.39
N GLU A 252 9.54 -18.60 -40.23
CA GLU A 252 10.64 -17.72 -40.61
C GLU A 252 11.21 -17.12 -39.33
N LYS A 253 12.48 -17.39 -39.11
CA LYS A 253 13.31 -16.77 -38.07
C LYS A 253 13.30 -15.27 -38.32
N LYS A 254 12.34 -14.54 -37.66
CA LYS A 254 12.28 -13.08 -37.77
C LYS A 254 13.55 -12.51 -37.17
N THR A 255 14.44 -12.08 -38.06
CA THR A 255 15.60 -11.30 -37.72
C THR A 255 15.19 -9.98 -37.07
N HIS A 256 15.97 -9.54 -36.14
CA HIS A 256 15.86 -8.45 -35.14
C HIS A 256 15.53 -7.03 -35.67
N ARG A 257 14.86 -6.84 -36.80
CA ARG A 257 14.74 -5.52 -37.47
C ARG A 257 13.35 -4.94 -37.68
N ASP A 258 12.30 -5.67 -37.39
CA ASP A 258 10.93 -5.16 -37.57
C ASP A 258 10.16 -5.10 -36.22
N PHE A 259 10.66 -4.28 -35.30
CA PHE A 259 9.88 -3.93 -34.10
C PHE A 259 8.78 -2.91 -34.47
N VAL A 260 7.68 -3.40 -34.98
CA VAL A 260 6.45 -2.60 -35.04
C VAL A 260 5.88 -2.54 -33.63
N ARG A 261 5.85 -1.34 -33.05
CA ARG A 261 5.24 -1.12 -31.73
C ARG A 261 3.75 -1.34 -31.81
N ASP A 262 3.20 -1.93 -30.76
CA ASP A 262 1.74 -2.09 -30.65
C ASP A 262 1.01 -0.75 -30.60
N PRO A 263 -0.20 -0.66 -31.17
CA PRO A 263 -0.97 0.58 -31.14
C PRO A 263 -1.35 0.98 -29.71
N THR A 264 -1.13 2.24 -29.39
CA THR A 264 -1.41 2.77 -28.05
C THR A 264 -2.89 2.63 -27.68
N PRO A 265 -3.25 2.02 -26.57
CA PRO A 265 -4.64 1.91 -26.12
C PRO A 265 -5.30 3.30 -25.97
N PRO A 266 -6.58 3.49 -26.35
CA PRO A 266 -7.26 4.79 -26.26
C PRO A 266 -7.34 5.31 -24.82
N ALA A 267 -7.37 4.42 -23.82
CA ALA A 267 -7.33 4.78 -22.41
C ALA A 267 -6.08 5.61 -22.02
N PHE A 268 -4.92 5.34 -22.65
CA PHE A 268 -3.70 6.11 -22.42
C PHE A 268 -3.89 7.60 -22.78
N TRP A 269 -4.54 7.88 -23.91
CA TRP A 269 -4.75 9.26 -24.35
C TRP A 269 -5.74 10.01 -23.47
N TYR A 270 -6.74 9.34 -22.88
CA TYR A 270 -7.64 9.96 -21.89
C TYR A 270 -6.86 10.34 -20.63
N VAL A 271 -6.04 9.44 -20.09
CA VAL A 271 -5.21 9.71 -18.90
C VAL A 271 -4.21 10.84 -19.18
N PHE A 272 -3.55 10.80 -20.34
CA PHE A 272 -2.62 11.84 -20.78
C PHE A 272 -3.31 13.20 -20.93
N GLY A 273 -4.50 13.24 -21.53
CA GLY A 273 -5.29 14.47 -21.71
C GLY A 273 -5.73 15.08 -20.37
N ILE A 274 -6.30 14.26 -19.49
CA ILE A 274 -6.74 14.69 -18.15
C ILE A 274 -5.53 15.16 -17.32
N GLY A 275 -4.44 14.41 -17.30
CA GLY A 275 -3.23 14.79 -16.58
C GLY A 275 -2.62 16.09 -17.10
N SER A 276 -2.57 16.26 -18.41
CA SER A 276 -2.10 17.51 -19.04
C SER A 276 -3.00 18.70 -18.68
N ALA A 277 -4.32 18.54 -18.67
CA ALA A 277 -5.26 19.57 -18.26
C ALA A 277 -5.05 19.97 -16.79
N ILE A 278 -4.87 19.01 -15.90
CA ILE A 278 -4.56 19.27 -14.49
C ILE A 278 -3.24 20.06 -14.35
N LEU A 279 -2.20 19.69 -15.10
CA LEU A 279 -0.93 20.41 -15.09
C LEU A 279 -1.06 21.84 -15.59
N VAL A 280 -1.82 22.08 -16.65
CA VAL A 280 -2.08 23.44 -17.17
C VAL A 280 -2.76 24.29 -16.10
N VAL A 281 -3.79 23.76 -15.42
CA VAL A 281 -4.46 24.46 -14.31
C VAL A 281 -3.47 24.71 -13.16
N PHE A 282 -2.68 23.72 -12.78
CA PHE A 282 -1.67 23.85 -11.73
C PHE A 282 -0.68 24.97 -12.04
N TYR A 283 -0.09 25.00 -13.24
CA TYR A 283 0.87 26.03 -13.64
C TYR A 283 0.22 27.40 -13.82
N GLY A 284 -1.02 27.45 -14.28
CA GLY A 284 -1.79 28.69 -14.35
C GLY A 284 -2.02 29.33 -12.97
N MET A 285 -2.14 28.49 -11.94
CA MET A 285 -2.35 28.91 -10.56
C MET A 285 -1.05 29.05 -9.74
N LEU A 286 0.11 28.69 -10.27
CA LEU A 286 1.38 28.63 -9.54
C LEU A 286 1.97 30.05 -9.32
N THR A 287 1.76 30.60 -8.14
CA THR A 287 2.40 31.84 -7.66
C THR A 287 3.66 31.52 -6.86
N PHE A 288 4.52 32.53 -6.59
CA PHE A 288 5.72 32.30 -5.75
C PHE A 288 5.38 31.85 -4.34
N ALA A 289 4.29 32.33 -3.73
CA ALA A 289 3.82 31.86 -2.44
C ALA A 289 3.44 30.37 -2.50
N ARG A 290 2.72 29.96 -3.54
CA ARG A 290 2.37 28.55 -3.75
C ARG A 290 3.58 27.67 -4.08
N LEU A 291 4.57 28.22 -4.80
CA LEU A 291 5.84 27.52 -5.06
C LEU A 291 6.61 27.26 -3.75
N GLU A 292 6.63 28.21 -2.80
CA GLU A 292 7.25 27.97 -1.49
C GLU A 292 6.49 26.92 -0.67
N ILE A 293 5.16 26.95 -0.66
CA ILE A 293 4.35 25.88 -0.04
C ILE A 293 4.67 24.53 -0.70
N PHE A 294 4.68 24.49 -2.03
CA PHE A 294 4.99 23.27 -2.78
C PHE A 294 6.39 22.75 -2.45
N LYS A 295 7.37 23.64 -2.31
CA LYS A 295 8.74 23.30 -1.92
C LYS A 295 8.82 22.71 -0.51
N MET A 296 8.10 23.28 0.45
CA MET A 296 8.00 22.74 1.81
C MET A 296 7.34 21.35 1.79
N LEU A 297 6.25 21.18 1.03
CA LEU A 297 5.60 19.88 0.86
C LEU A 297 6.53 18.87 0.18
N LEU A 298 7.22 19.26 -0.87
CA LEU A 298 8.16 18.41 -1.58
C LEU A 298 9.31 17.94 -0.66
N THR A 299 9.82 18.84 0.19
CA THR A 299 10.92 18.49 1.10
C THR A 299 10.48 17.56 2.22
N SER A 300 9.26 17.74 2.74
CA SER A 300 8.76 16.99 3.89
C SER A 300 8.07 15.68 3.51
N PHE A 301 7.25 15.68 2.45
CA PHE A 301 6.41 14.53 2.10
C PHE A 301 6.93 13.68 0.94
N PHE A 302 7.66 14.28 0.01
CA PHE A 302 8.08 13.58 -1.21
C PHE A 302 8.97 12.36 -0.93
N PRO A 303 10.01 12.43 -0.07
CA PRO A 303 10.85 11.26 0.20
C PRO A 303 10.05 10.12 0.82
N LEU A 304 9.11 10.45 1.72
CA LEU A 304 8.23 9.48 2.36
C LEU A 304 7.25 8.87 1.35
N SER A 305 6.64 9.70 0.51
CA SER A 305 5.70 9.24 -0.54
C SER A 305 6.39 8.34 -1.56
N VAL A 306 7.62 8.68 -1.98
CA VAL A 306 8.40 7.84 -2.90
C VAL A 306 8.71 6.49 -2.28
N MET A 307 9.08 6.46 -1.00
CA MET A 307 9.34 5.21 -0.28
C MET A 307 8.08 4.33 -0.21
N ILE A 308 6.93 4.92 0.15
CA ILE A 308 5.64 4.20 0.20
C ILE A 308 5.27 3.65 -1.18
N LEU A 309 5.36 4.48 -2.22
CA LEU A 309 5.04 4.06 -3.59
C LEU A 309 5.99 2.98 -4.10
N ALA A 310 7.27 3.05 -3.73
CA ALA A 310 8.24 2.00 -4.07
C ALA A 310 7.88 0.67 -3.40
N VAL A 311 7.60 0.67 -2.10
CA VAL A 311 7.20 -0.52 -1.34
C VAL A 311 5.88 -1.09 -1.89
N LEU A 312 4.87 -0.25 -2.05
CA LEU A 312 3.57 -0.68 -2.56
C LEU A 312 3.66 -1.15 -4.01
N GLY A 313 4.38 -0.41 -4.85
CA GLY A 313 4.57 -0.77 -6.26
C GLY A 313 5.27 -2.11 -6.44
N THR A 314 6.33 -2.38 -5.67
CA THR A 314 7.02 -3.68 -5.75
C THR A 314 6.11 -4.85 -5.37
N ILE A 315 5.19 -4.66 -4.42
CA ILE A 315 4.19 -5.68 -4.05
C ILE A 315 3.12 -5.83 -5.13
N LEU A 316 2.54 -4.72 -5.60
CA LEU A 316 1.43 -4.73 -6.57
C LEU A 316 1.86 -5.30 -7.93
N PHE A 317 3.08 -5.01 -8.37
CA PHE A 317 3.61 -5.54 -9.63
C PHE A 317 4.30 -6.91 -9.49
N GLY A 318 4.21 -7.55 -8.31
CA GLY A 318 4.78 -8.88 -8.07
C GLY A 318 6.30 -8.94 -8.09
N LEU A 319 6.99 -7.77 -7.96
CA LEU A 319 8.46 -7.69 -7.97
C LEU A 319 9.07 -8.13 -6.65
N ALA A 320 8.32 -8.05 -5.57
CA ALA A 320 8.71 -8.47 -4.23
C ALA A 320 7.52 -9.02 -3.45
N THR A 321 7.78 -9.98 -2.59
CA THR A 321 6.80 -10.43 -1.60
C THR A 321 6.53 -9.32 -0.57
N PRO A 322 5.37 -9.31 0.11
CA PRO A 322 5.10 -8.34 1.17
C PRO A 322 6.18 -8.28 2.26
N THR A 323 6.81 -9.41 2.57
CA THR A 323 7.89 -9.53 3.58
C THR A 323 9.19 -8.86 3.10
N GLU A 324 9.58 -9.11 1.85
CA GLU A 324 10.76 -8.49 1.23
C GLU A 324 10.57 -6.97 1.09
N ALA A 325 9.40 -6.55 0.62
CA ALA A 325 9.07 -5.13 0.51
C ALA A 325 9.07 -4.42 1.88
N ALA A 326 8.59 -5.08 2.95
CA ALA A 326 8.64 -4.56 4.30
C ALA A 326 10.10 -4.41 4.80
N ALA A 327 10.97 -5.38 4.50
CA ALA A 327 12.38 -5.30 4.83
C ALA A 327 13.07 -4.11 4.13
N VAL A 328 12.84 -3.93 2.83
CA VAL A 328 13.34 -2.79 2.06
C VAL A 328 12.78 -1.47 2.58
N GLY A 329 11.48 -1.42 2.91
CA GLY A 329 10.82 -0.26 3.48
C GLY A 329 11.39 0.14 4.85
N SER A 330 11.66 -0.82 5.72
CA SER A 330 12.25 -0.55 7.04
C SER A 330 13.67 -0.02 6.92
N LEU A 331 14.51 -0.63 6.08
CA LEU A 331 15.84 -0.12 5.78
C LEU A 331 15.80 1.28 5.18
N GLY A 332 14.92 1.50 4.20
CA GLY A 332 14.69 2.82 3.59
C GLY A 332 14.29 3.89 4.61
N GLY A 333 13.44 3.53 5.57
CA GLY A 333 13.03 4.40 6.67
C GLY A 333 14.19 4.80 7.57
N PHE A 334 15.03 3.85 7.98
CA PHE A 334 16.23 4.16 8.77
C PHE A 334 17.25 5.00 8.00
N VAL A 335 17.46 4.71 6.73
CA VAL A 335 18.32 5.50 5.83
C VAL A 335 17.80 6.92 5.72
N LEU A 336 16.51 7.10 5.43
CA LEU A 336 15.88 8.41 5.30
C LEU A 336 16.00 9.23 6.60
N ALA A 337 15.69 8.62 7.74
CA ALA A 337 15.84 9.25 9.05
C ALA A 337 17.29 9.65 9.34
N SER A 338 18.25 8.77 8.99
CA SER A 338 19.68 9.06 9.14
C SER A 338 20.11 10.26 8.30
N VAL A 339 19.67 10.33 7.05
CA VAL A 339 19.95 11.46 6.15
C VAL A 339 19.40 12.77 6.73
N TYR A 340 18.13 12.78 7.19
CA TYR A 340 17.54 13.97 7.80
C TYR A 340 18.31 14.43 9.05
N LEU A 341 18.64 13.51 9.94
CA LEU A 341 19.41 13.84 11.14
C LEU A 341 20.81 14.38 10.81
N LEU A 342 21.47 13.82 9.81
CA LEU A 342 22.78 14.29 9.37
C LEU A 342 22.71 15.68 8.72
N LEU A 343 21.66 15.95 7.96
CA LEU A 343 21.44 17.27 7.35
C LEU A 343 21.16 18.37 8.38
N THR A 344 20.68 18.01 9.59
CA THR A 344 20.49 18.97 10.70
C THR A 344 21.75 19.20 11.52
N GLN A 345 22.82 18.41 11.31
CA GLN A 345 24.10 18.56 11.98
C GLN A 345 24.98 19.67 11.37
N SER A 346 26.12 19.94 12.01
CA SER A 346 27.05 20.96 11.50
C SER A 346 27.59 20.59 10.12
N ARG A 347 27.93 21.64 9.33
CA ARG A 347 28.46 21.49 7.96
C ARG A 347 29.69 20.59 7.86
N GLU A 348 30.55 20.60 8.89
CA GLU A 348 31.75 19.75 8.96
C GLU A 348 31.40 18.25 9.03
N ASN A 349 30.36 17.89 9.80
CA ASN A 349 29.90 16.51 9.90
C ASN A 349 29.28 16.04 8.57
N ILE A 350 28.55 16.92 7.87
CA ILE A 350 27.99 16.61 6.54
C ILE A 350 29.13 16.33 5.54
N ILE A 351 30.18 17.16 5.52
CA ILE A 351 31.32 16.96 4.61
C ILE A 351 32.07 15.67 4.94
N ARG A 352 32.26 15.37 6.24
CA ARG A 352 32.91 14.14 6.69
C ARG A 352 32.12 12.91 6.31
N ALA A 353 30.79 12.95 6.49
CA ALA A 353 29.88 11.92 6.05
C ALA A 353 29.94 11.71 4.53
N ALA A 354 29.87 12.80 3.74
CA ALA A 354 29.92 12.74 2.28
C ALA A 354 31.20 12.07 1.76
N LYS A 355 32.37 12.31 2.38
CA LYS A 355 33.63 11.65 1.98
C LYS A 355 33.58 10.13 2.11
N ILE A 356 32.86 9.60 3.10
CA ILE A 356 32.67 8.16 3.30
C ILE A 356 31.58 7.62 2.38
N TRP A 357 30.57 8.42 2.10
CA TRP A 357 29.42 7.98 1.31
C TRP A 357 29.66 7.97 -0.19
N ILE A 358 30.49 8.89 -0.71
CA ILE A 358 30.78 8.96 -2.14
C ILE A 358 31.31 7.64 -2.71
N PRO A 359 32.31 6.97 -2.10
CA PRO A 359 32.80 5.68 -2.61
C PRO A 359 31.72 4.58 -2.58
N LEU A 360 30.91 4.53 -1.51
CA LEU A 360 29.83 3.53 -1.37
C LEU A 360 28.73 3.76 -2.40
N TRP A 361 28.36 5.02 -2.65
CA TRP A 361 27.40 5.38 -3.70
C TRP A 361 27.94 5.09 -5.11
N LEU A 362 29.24 5.29 -5.33
CA LEU A 362 29.87 4.92 -6.61
C LEU A 362 29.78 3.41 -6.85
N VAL A 363 30.09 2.58 -5.85
CA VAL A 363 29.96 1.13 -5.93
C VAL A 363 28.52 0.73 -6.24
N PHE A 364 27.55 1.32 -5.53
CA PHE A 364 26.12 1.08 -5.79
C PHE A 364 25.70 1.49 -7.20
N LEU A 365 26.09 2.69 -7.64
CA LEU A 365 25.74 3.21 -8.96
C LEU A 365 26.37 2.37 -10.09
N VAL A 366 27.62 1.97 -9.95
CA VAL A 366 28.29 1.06 -10.91
C VAL A 366 27.55 -0.28 -10.96
N SER A 367 27.12 -0.81 -9.82
CA SER A 367 26.39 -2.07 -9.74
C SER A 367 25.00 -1.97 -10.41
N VAL A 368 24.30 -0.85 -10.21
CA VAL A 368 23.00 -0.59 -10.86
C VAL A 368 23.16 -0.46 -12.38
N VAL A 369 24.17 0.30 -12.83
CA VAL A 369 24.47 0.43 -14.27
C VAL A 369 24.82 -0.93 -14.86
N TRP A 370 25.65 -1.72 -14.17
CA TRP A 370 25.99 -3.07 -14.60
C TRP A 370 24.75 -3.98 -14.70
N PHE A 371 23.84 -3.90 -13.71
CA PHE A 371 22.60 -4.65 -13.75
C PHE A 371 21.69 -4.24 -14.91
N ILE A 372 21.62 -2.94 -15.23
CA ILE A 372 20.88 -2.42 -16.39
C ILE A 372 21.49 -2.95 -17.70
N LEU A 373 22.83 -2.92 -17.82
CA LEU A 373 23.55 -3.44 -19.00
C LEU A 373 23.37 -4.95 -19.15
N TYR A 374 23.29 -5.68 -18.04
CA TYR A 374 22.99 -7.10 -18.04
C TYR A 374 21.56 -7.40 -18.54
N LYS A 375 20.57 -6.66 -18.03
CA LYS A 375 19.19 -6.78 -18.51
C LYS A 375 19.03 -6.38 -20.00
N ALA A 376 19.92 -5.52 -20.48
CA ALA A 376 19.99 -5.13 -21.88
C ALA A 376 20.82 -6.11 -22.75
N GLU A 377 21.24 -7.28 -22.19
CA GLU A 377 22.04 -8.31 -22.87
C GLU A 377 23.41 -7.84 -23.41
N VAL A 378 23.87 -6.68 -22.93
CA VAL A 378 25.18 -6.12 -23.36
C VAL A 378 26.35 -6.80 -22.65
N VAL A 379 26.12 -7.40 -21.47
CA VAL A 379 27.15 -8.02 -20.61
C VAL A 379 26.80 -9.49 -20.31
N PRO A 380 27.75 -10.44 -20.42
CA PRO A 380 27.49 -11.85 -20.14
C PRO A 380 27.13 -12.14 -18.70
N THR A 381 26.28 -13.17 -18.51
CA THR A 381 25.58 -13.49 -17.25
C THR A 381 26.44 -13.89 -16.05
N ALA A 382 27.63 -14.45 -16.28
CA ALA A 382 28.46 -15.07 -15.21
C ALA A 382 28.91 -14.14 -14.06
N PRO A 383 29.24 -12.84 -14.28
CA PRO A 383 29.68 -11.96 -13.18
C PRO A 383 28.54 -11.30 -12.38
N THR A 384 27.30 -11.43 -12.81
CA THR A 384 26.19 -10.59 -12.28
C THR A 384 25.75 -10.90 -10.86
N GLN A 385 25.84 -12.14 -10.41
CA GLN A 385 25.48 -12.50 -9.02
C GLN A 385 26.43 -11.80 -8.02
N TRP A 386 27.71 -11.82 -8.30
CA TRP A 386 28.72 -11.16 -7.43
C TRP A 386 28.54 -9.64 -7.38
N VAL A 387 28.19 -9.01 -8.49
CA VAL A 387 27.90 -7.57 -8.56
C VAL A 387 26.65 -7.23 -7.74
N GLY A 388 25.62 -8.06 -7.79
CA GLY A 388 24.43 -7.93 -6.96
C GLY A 388 24.78 -8.00 -5.46
N TRP A 389 25.54 -9.00 -5.03
CA TRP A 389 25.98 -9.12 -3.64
C TRP A 389 26.87 -7.97 -3.18
N LEU A 390 27.78 -7.48 -4.04
CA LEU A 390 28.62 -6.31 -3.75
C LEU A 390 27.78 -5.04 -3.60
N SER A 391 26.75 -4.81 -4.43
CA SER A 391 25.88 -3.66 -4.31
C SER A 391 25.04 -3.69 -3.04
N MET A 392 24.50 -4.86 -2.69
CA MET A 392 23.76 -5.07 -1.44
C MET A 392 24.68 -4.85 -0.22
N GLY A 393 25.90 -5.39 -0.25
CA GLY A 393 26.89 -5.19 0.78
C GLY A 393 27.28 -3.72 0.95
N ALA A 394 27.55 -3.02 -0.14
CA ALA A 394 27.87 -1.59 -0.13
C ALA A 394 26.73 -0.74 0.43
N LEU A 395 25.49 -1.05 0.04
CA LEU A 395 24.28 -0.38 0.55
C LEU A 395 24.10 -0.64 2.06
N GLY A 396 24.31 -1.88 2.50
CA GLY A 396 24.26 -2.27 3.91
C GLY A 396 25.31 -1.56 4.76
N VAL A 397 26.55 -1.53 4.29
CA VAL A 397 27.64 -0.81 4.97
C VAL A 397 27.35 0.69 5.02
N TRP A 398 26.89 1.28 3.94
CA TRP A 398 26.49 2.68 3.90
C TRP A 398 25.38 2.99 4.90
N ALA A 399 24.33 2.16 4.96
CA ALA A 399 23.23 2.32 5.90
C ALA A 399 23.71 2.26 7.36
N LEU A 400 24.57 1.28 7.69
CA LEU A 400 25.17 1.15 9.04
C LEU A 400 26.00 2.39 9.40
N VAL A 401 26.88 2.84 8.50
CA VAL A 401 27.70 4.03 8.72
C VAL A 401 26.82 5.27 8.92
N ALA A 402 25.77 5.43 8.10
CA ALA A 402 24.82 6.53 8.22
C ALA A 402 24.09 6.51 9.58
N MET A 403 23.62 5.34 10.03
CA MET A 403 22.95 5.18 11.33
C MET A 403 23.88 5.51 12.51
N VAL A 404 25.13 5.04 12.47
CA VAL A 404 26.11 5.32 13.53
C VAL A 404 26.45 6.80 13.57
N GLN A 405 26.71 7.44 12.42
CA GLN A 405 26.98 8.88 12.33
C GLN A 405 25.79 9.74 12.75
N ALA A 406 24.57 9.31 12.44
CA ALA A 406 23.34 9.98 12.87
C ALA A 406 23.00 9.75 14.35
N LYS A 407 23.78 8.94 15.08
CA LYS A 407 23.53 8.56 16.47
C LYS A 407 22.15 7.91 16.68
N MET A 408 21.73 7.08 15.73
CA MET A 408 20.40 6.47 15.71
C MET A 408 20.27 5.20 16.58
N ILE A 409 21.29 4.80 17.34
CA ILE A 409 21.28 3.56 18.14
C ILE A 409 20.06 3.51 19.08
N GLY A 410 19.70 4.63 19.71
CA GLY A 410 18.50 4.74 20.56
C GLY A 410 17.22 4.47 19.78
N THR A 411 17.06 5.11 18.63
CA THR A 411 15.88 4.97 17.75
C THR A 411 15.76 3.55 17.21
N VAL A 412 16.87 2.94 16.80
CA VAL A 412 16.90 1.54 16.33
C VAL A 412 16.46 0.60 17.45
N ARG A 413 17.01 0.80 18.66
CA ARG A 413 16.63 0.01 19.84
C ARG A 413 15.14 0.13 20.16
N GLU A 414 14.58 1.32 20.21
CA GLU A 414 13.15 1.55 20.45
C GLU A 414 12.27 0.92 19.37
N SER A 415 12.63 1.07 18.09
CA SER A 415 11.94 0.45 16.97
C SER A 415 11.97 -1.07 17.08
N THR A 416 13.12 -1.66 17.44
CA THR A 416 13.26 -3.11 17.64
C THR A 416 12.38 -3.61 18.79
N TYR A 417 12.37 -2.91 19.92
CA TYR A 417 11.50 -3.27 21.04
C TYR A 417 10.01 -3.19 20.68
N LEU A 418 9.60 -2.14 19.99
CA LEU A 418 8.22 -1.98 19.56
C LEU A 418 7.82 -3.09 18.59
N THR A 419 8.68 -3.39 17.61
CA THR A 419 8.45 -4.46 16.64
C THR A 419 8.35 -5.82 17.33
N ALA A 420 9.30 -6.14 18.21
CA ALA A 420 9.31 -7.41 18.94
C ALA A 420 8.05 -7.57 19.80
N LYS A 421 7.64 -6.51 20.51
CA LYS A 421 6.42 -6.52 21.34
C LYS A 421 5.17 -6.73 20.50
N THR A 422 5.03 -6.02 19.38
CA THR A 422 3.87 -6.13 18.50
C THR A 422 3.82 -7.50 17.82
N SER A 423 4.96 -8.01 17.34
CA SER A 423 5.03 -9.32 16.70
C SER A 423 4.71 -10.44 17.70
N ALA A 424 5.24 -10.37 18.92
CA ALA A 424 4.93 -11.33 19.97
C ALA A 424 3.44 -11.34 20.31
N MET A 425 2.80 -10.17 20.43
CA MET A 425 1.36 -10.05 20.65
C MET A 425 0.57 -10.74 19.53
N VAL A 426 0.87 -10.43 18.27
CA VAL A 426 0.19 -11.03 17.12
C VAL A 426 0.40 -12.56 17.08
N CYS A 427 1.61 -13.05 17.34
CA CYS A 427 1.88 -14.50 17.42
C CYS A 427 1.04 -15.19 18.51
N TRP A 428 0.94 -14.58 19.69
CA TRP A 428 0.10 -15.13 20.77
C TRP A 428 -1.40 -15.16 20.41
N LEU A 429 -1.89 -14.12 19.73
CA LEU A 429 -3.27 -14.08 19.23
C LEU A 429 -3.52 -15.23 18.22
N PHE A 430 -2.59 -15.45 17.29
CA PHE A 430 -2.71 -16.57 16.33
C PHE A 430 -2.70 -17.94 17.02
N VAL A 431 -1.81 -18.14 18.01
CA VAL A 431 -1.78 -19.39 18.79
C VAL A 431 -3.11 -19.60 19.53
N GLY A 432 -3.58 -18.60 20.27
CA GLY A 432 -4.85 -18.70 21.01
C GLY A 432 -6.04 -18.92 20.09
N SER A 433 -6.08 -18.23 18.95
CA SER A 433 -7.16 -18.38 17.96
C SER A 433 -7.14 -19.75 17.29
N SER A 434 -5.96 -20.27 16.93
CA SER A 434 -5.88 -21.60 16.31
C SER A 434 -6.38 -22.70 17.25
N ILE A 435 -6.05 -22.61 18.54
CA ILE A 435 -6.57 -23.52 19.58
C ILE A 435 -8.10 -23.39 19.70
N PHE A 436 -8.60 -22.15 19.77
CA PHE A 436 -10.04 -21.88 19.83
C PHE A 436 -10.76 -22.43 18.59
N SER A 437 -10.27 -22.11 17.39
CA SER A 437 -10.87 -22.53 16.12
C SER A 437 -10.87 -24.04 15.98
N ALA A 438 -9.77 -24.72 16.38
CA ALA A 438 -9.68 -26.17 16.37
C ALA A 438 -10.71 -26.80 17.34
N ALA A 439 -10.79 -26.33 18.58
CA ALA A 439 -11.77 -26.79 19.57
C ALA A 439 -13.20 -26.53 19.09
N PHE A 440 -13.48 -25.36 18.54
CA PHE A 440 -14.79 -25.00 18.00
C PHE A 440 -15.22 -25.91 16.84
N ALA A 441 -14.30 -26.20 15.92
CA ALA A 441 -14.55 -27.10 14.79
C ALA A 441 -14.77 -28.56 15.26
N LEU A 442 -13.89 -29.08 16.16
CA LEU A 442 -13.99 -30.43 16.70
C LEU A 442 -15.28 -30.66 17.48
N LEU A 443 -15.78 -29.67 18.18
CA LEU A 443 -17.07 -29.71 18.90
C LEU A 443 -18.29 -29.52 17.99
N GLY A 444 -18.09 -29.39 16.68
CA GLY A 444 -19.17 -29.17 15.71
C GLY A 444 -19.77 -27.77 15.72
N GLY A 445 -19.13 -26.80 16.39
CA GLY A 445 -19.62 -25.45 16.49
C GLY A 445 -19.76 -24.76 15.13
N GLN A 446 -18.85 -25.03 14.21
CA GLN A 446 -18.91 -24.51 12.84
C GLN A 446 -20.19 -25.00 12.13
N ASN A 447 -20.50 -26.31 12.22
CA ASN A 447 -21.69 -26.89 11.60
C ASN A 447 -22.99 -26.32 12.21
N ILE A 448 -23.00 -26.07 13.53
CA ILE A 448 -24.15 -25.47 14.23
C ILE A 448 -24.39 -24.04 13.73
N VAL A 449 -23.33 -23.23 13.65
CA VAL A 449 -23.44 -21.84 13.16
C VAL A 449 -23.86 -21.83 11.69
N GLU A 450 -23.26 -22.69 10.87
CA GLU A 450 -23.62 -22.80 9.45
C GLU A 450 -25.10 -23.20 9.29
N ALA A 451 -25.55 -24.24 9.96
CA ALA A 451 -26.93 -24.69 9.92
C ALA A 451 -27.90 -23.61 10.40
N TRP A 452 -27.54 -22.90 11.47
CA TRP A 452 -28.34 -21.79 11.99
C TRP A 452 -28.45 -20.64 11.00
N VAL A 453 -27.31 -20.18 10.43
CA VAL A 453 -27.29 -19.09 9.46
C VAL A 453 -28.08 -19.45 8.19
N LEU A 454 -27.92 -20.68 7.70
CA LEU A 454 -28.64 -21.18 6.53
C LEU A 454 -30.15 -21.32 6.80
N SER A 455 -30.54 -21.71 8.03
CA SER A 455 -31.95 -21.83 8.43
C SER A 455 -32.70 -20.47 8.44
N LEU A 456 -31.96 -19.35 8.53
CA LEU A 456 -32.55 -18.01 8.46
C LEU A 456 -33.04 -17.64 7.06
N GLY A 457 -32.67 -18.40 6.01
CA GLY A 457 -33.08 -18.15 4.63
C GLY A 457 -32.63 -16.78 4.09
N LEU A 458 -31.47 -16.31 4.55
CA LEU A 458 -30.96 -14.97 4.22
C LEU A 458 -30.56 -14.89 2.73
N THR A 459 -30.87 -13.78 2.12
CA THR A 459 -30.26 -13.42 0.83
C THR A 459 -28.80 -13.02 1.04
N PRO A 460 -27.92 -13.07 0.00
CA PRO A 460 -26.54 -12.63 0.10
C PRO A 460 -26.40 -11.21 0.70
N LEU A 461 -27.29 -10.29 0.31
CA LEU A 461 -27.33 -8.93 0.87
C LEU A 461 -27.61 -8.94 2.37
N GLN A 462 -28.63 -9.70 2.81
CA GLN A 462 -28.99 -9.77 4.24
C GLN A 462 -27.88 -10.40 5.06
N PHE A 463 -27.22 -11.44 4.55
CA PHE A 463 -26.05 -12.04 5.19
C PHE A 463 -24.91 -11.03 5.32
N MET A 464 -24.59 -10.28 4.26
CA MET A 464 -23.55 -9.25 4.30
C MET A 464 -23.86 -8.17 5.34
N LEU A 465 -25.11 -7.68 5.37
CA LEU A 465 -25.53 -6.68 6.36
C LEU A 465 -25.43 -7.22 7.78
N LEU A 466 -25.87 -8.47 8.01
CA LEU A 466 -25.76 -9.13 9.30
C LEU A 466 -24.29 -9.27 9.73
N ALA A 467 -23.43 -9.78 8.83
CA ALA A 467 -22.01 -9.95 9.11
C ALA A 467 -21.34 -8.60 9.45
N GLN A 468 -21.60 -7.56 8.65
CA GLN A 468 -21.06 -6.22 8.88
C GLN A 468 -21.59 -5.62 10.20
N PHE A 469 -22.85 -5.85 10.53
CA PHE A 469 -23.43 -5.40 11.79
C PHE A 469 -22.79 -6.11 13.00
N VAL A 470 -22.61 -7.43 12.92
CA VAL A 470 -21.93 -8.21 13.96
C VAL A 470 -20.50 -7.71 14.17
N ILE A 471 -19.73 -7.52 13.08
CA ILE A 471 -18.36 -7.01 13.14
C ILE A 471 -18.32 -5.61 13.75
N PHE A 472 -19.28 -4.74 13.40
CA PHE A 472 -19.40 -3.40 13.99
C PHE A 472 -19.62 -3.46 15.50
N ILE A 473 -20.52 -4.30 15.98
CA ILE A 473 -20.79 -4.49 17.42
C ILE A 473 -19.58 -5.09 18.14
N LEU A 474 -18.92 -6.09 17.51
CA LEU A 474 -17.70 -6.69 18.07
C LEU A 474 -16.57 -5.67 18.20
N GLY A 475 -16.52 -4.66 17.33
CA GLY A 475 -15.55 -3.56 17.39
C GLY A 475 -15.69 -2.67 18.63
N TRP A 476 -16.75 -2.78 19.42
CA TRP A 476 -16.90 -2.04 20.66
C TRP A 476 -16.03 -2.60 21.80
N PRO A 477 -16.09 -3.91 22.12
CA PRO A 477 -15.28 -4.50 23.17
C PRO A 477 -13.93 -5.05 22.70
N LEU A 478 -13.75 -5.31 21.42
CA LEU A 478 -12.58 -6.01 20.87
C LEU A 478 -11.75 -5.10 19.95
N GLU A 479 -10.47 -5.37 19.87
CA GLU A 479 -9.58 -4.76 18.90
C GLU A 479 -9.71 -5.47 17.53
N TRP A 480 -9.29 -4.82 16.46
CA TRP A 480 -9.40 -5.35 15.09
C TRP A 480 -8.67 -6.69 14.91
N THR A 481 -7.57 -6.90 15.65
CA THR A 481 -6.79 -8.14 15.59
C THR A 481 -7.57 -9.34 16.09
N GLU A 482 -8.24 -9.22 17.23
CA GLU A 482 -9.09 -10.28 17.79
C GLU A 482 -10.27 -10.57 16.88
N ILE A 483 -10.87 -9.54 16.29
CA ILE A 483 -12.02 -9.72 15.40
C ILE A 483 -11.59 -10.52 14.16
N ILE A 484 -10.45 -10.18 13.55
CA ILE A 484 -9.99 -10.92 12.37
C ILE A 484 -9.58 -12.34 12.74
N VAL A 485 -8.77 -12.51 13.78
CA VAL A 485 -8.15 -13.81 14.05
C VAL A 485 -9.16 -14.81 14.64
N ILE A 486 -10.16 -14.35 15.42
CA ILE A 486 -11.14 -15.22 16.07
C ILE A 486 -12.39 -15.40 15.20
N PHE A 487 -12.94 -14.32 14.65
CA PHE A 487 -14.26 -14.38 14.02
C PHE A 487 -14.21 -14.64 12.51
N MET A 488 -13.12 -14.26 11.82
CA MET A 488 -13.05 -14.54 10.38
C MET A 488 -13.05 -16.04 10.06
N PRO A 489 -12.41 -16.93 10.83
CA PRO A 489 -12.56 -18.38 10.62
C PRO A 489 -14.00 -18.89 10.69
N ILE A 490 -14.91 -18.16 11.37
CA ILE A 490 -16.34 -18.49 11.41
C ILE A 490 -17.08 -17.97 10.17
N PHE A 491 -16.75 -16.75 9.71
CA PHE A 491 -17.45 -16.12 8.57
C PHE A 491 -16.98 -16.66 7.22
N ILE A 492 -15.67 -16.90 7.05
CA ILE A 492 -15.07 -17.27 5.76
C ILE A 492 -15.67 -18.53 5.14
N PRO A 493 -15.92 -19.64 5.89
CA PRO A 493 -16.55 -20.83 5.33
C PRO A 493 -17.99 -20.60 4.85
N LEU A 494 -18.68 -19.59 5.37
CA LEU A 494 -20.04 -19.24 4.97
C LEU A 494 -20.07 -18.47 3.64
N LEU A 495 -19.02 -17.72 3.29
CA LEU A 495 -18.99 -16.87 2.10
C LEU A 495 -19.33 -17.60 0.79
N PRO A 496 -18.74 -18.77 0.50
CA PRO A 496 -19.08 -19.53 -0.72
C PRO A 496 -20.55 -19.95 -0.77
N LYS A 497 -21.18 -20.24 0.38
CA LYS A 497 -22.60 -20.62 0.47
C LYS A 497 -23.53 -19.50 0.01
N PHE A 498 -23.11 -18.27 0.16
CA PHE A 498 -23.84 -17.07 -0.29
C PHE A 498 -23.29 -16.49 -1.59
N GLY A 499 -22.32 -17.14 -2.26
CA GLY A 499 -21.70 -16.67 -3.49
C GLY A 499 -20.92 -15.37 -3.33
N ILE A 500 -20.34 -15.13 -2.14
CA ILE A 500 -19.61 -13.91 -1.81
C ILE A 500 -18.11 -14.15 -1.97
N ASP A 501 -17.45 -13.25 -2.70
CA ASP A 501 -15.99 -13.27 -2.86
C ASP A 501 -15.30 -12.90 -1.53
N PRO A 502 -14.40 -13.76 -0.99
CA PRO A 502 -13.64 -13.47 0.22
C PRO A 502 -12.77 -12.22 0.13
N LEU A 503 -12.26 -11.86 -1.07
CA LEU A 503 -11.53 -10.62 -1.30
C LEU A 503 -12.43 -9.40 -1.04
N PHE A 504 -13.60 -9.37 -1.67
CA PHE A 504 -14.57 -8.29 -1.51
C PHE A 504 -15.07 -8.17 -0.06
N PHE A 505 -15.36 -9.30 0.58
CA PHE A 505 -15.72 -9.35 2.00
C PHE A 505 -14.62 -8.74 2.86
N GLY A 506 -13.35 -9.08 2.61
CA GLY A 506 -12.19 -8.54 3.34
C GLY A 506 -12.05 -7.04 3.23
N LEU A 507 -12.35 -6.46 2.06
CA LEU A 507 -12.33 -5.00 1.88
C LEU A 507 -13.42 -4.30 2.70
N LEU A 508 -14.62 -4.88 2.77
CA LEU A 508 -15.72 -4.36 3.60
C LEU A 508 -15.40 -4.50 5.08
N VAL A 509 -14.81 -5.62 5.51
CA VAL A 509 -14.34 -5.84 6.87
C VAL A 509 -13.28 -4.81 7.24
N ALA A 510 -12.30 -4.56 6.37
CA ALA A 510 -11.25 -3.57 6.61
C ALA A 510 -11.80 -2.14 6.76
N LEU A 511 -12.81 -1.77 5.97
CA LEU A 511 -13.53 -0.49 6.15
C LEU A 511 -14.29 -0.45 7.48
N ASN A 512 -14.99 -1.53 7.82
CA ASN A 512 -15.80 -1.60 9.02
C ASN A 512 -14.95 -1.56 10.30
N LEU A 513 -13.83 -2.28 10.33
CA LEU A 513 -12.94 -2.30 11.48
C LEU A 513 -12.33 -0.93 11.81
N GLN A 514 -12.30 0.01 10.87
CA GLN A 514 -11.94 1.40 11.19
C GLN A 514 -12.92 2.06 12.15
N THR A 515 -14.20 1.66 12.13
CA THR A 515 -15.21 2.20 13.04
C THR A 515 -14.90 1.82 14.49
N ALA A 516 -14.28 0.65 14.73
CA ALA A 516 -13.87 0.21 16.05
C ALA A 516 -12.88 1.17 16.74
N PHE A 517 -11.99 1.81 15.96
CA PHE A 517 -11.08 2.82 16.49
C PHE A 517 -11.73 4.14 16.86
N LEU A 518 -12.92 4.41 16.32
CA LEU A 518 -13.66 5.65 16.52
C LEU A 518 -14.88 5.49 17.42
N SER A 519 -15.33 4.27 17.68
CA SER A 519 -16.55 4.00 18.46
C SER A 519 -16.25 3.82 19.94
N PRO A 520 -16.91 4.57 20.84
CA PRO A 520 -16.89 4.29 22.28
C PRO A 520 -17.48 2.87 22.56
N PRO A 521 -17.04 2.18 23.63
CA PRO A 521 -16.17 2.64 24.72
C PRO A 521 -14.67 2.49 24.48
N VAL A 522 -14.23 1.59 23.58
CA VAL A 522 -12.79 1.31 23.42
C VAL A 522 -12.09 2.39 22.62
N ALA A 523 -12.65 2.85 21.50
CA ALA A 523 -12.20 4.01 20.70
C ALA A 523 -10.69 4.37 20.84
N MET A 524 -9.80 3.43 20.53
CA MET A 524 -8.35 3.55 20.79
C MET A 524 -7.74 4.85 20.27
N ALA A 525 -8.24 5.36 19.13
CA ALA A 525 -7.79 6.63 18.58
C ALA A 525 -8.04 7.82 19.51
N ALA A 526 -9.13 7.79 20.29
CA ALA A 526 -9.43 8.84 21.25
C ALA A 526 -8.44 8.86 22.42
N PHE A 527 -8.07 7.68 22.91
CA PHE A 527 -7.10 7.56 24.01
C PHE A 527 -5.69 7.96 23.57
N TYR A 528 -5.26 7.57 22.39
CA TYR A 528 -3.98 8.03 21.83
C TYR A 528 -3.94 9.55 21.70
N LEU A 529 -5.02 10.17 21.20
CA LEU A 529 -5.08 11.63 21.09
C LEU A 529 -5.14 12.28 22.47
N LYS A 530 -5.93 11.75 23.39
CA LYS A 530 -6.04 12.30 24.76
C LYS A 530 -4.70 12.27 25.49
N GLY A 531 -3.90 11.22 25.31
CA GLY A 531 -2.59 11.09 25.95
C GLY A 531 -1.61 12.21 25.61
N VAL A 532 -1.78 12.88 24.46
CA VAL A 532 -0.91 13.98 23.99
C VAL A 532 -1.64 15.32 23.89
N SER A 533 -2.92 15.37 24.20
CA SER A 533 -3.74 16.58 24.12
C SER A 533 -3.53 17.51 25.31
N PRO A 534 -3.69 18.83 25.15
CA PRO A 534 -3.71 19.77 26.25
C PRO A 534 -4.79 19.41 27.29
N PRO A 535 -4.60 19.77 28.59
CA PRO A 535 -5.53 19.38 29.67
C PRO A 535 -6.99 19.79 29.44
N HIS A 536 -7.24 20.92 28.78
CA HIS A 536 -8.58 21.45 28.50
C HIS A 536 -9.35 20.64 27.44
N VAL A 537 -8.69 19.80 26.67
CA VAL A 537 -9.33 18.92 25.69
C VAL A 537 -9.85 17.68 26.42
N THR A 538 -11.17 17.55 26.54
CA THR A 538 -11.80 16.43 27.23
C THR A 538 -12.03 15.25 26.32
N LEU A 539 -12.06 14.03 26.89
CA LEU A 539 -12.33 12.80 26.14
C LEU A 539 -13.70 12.85 25.45
N ASN A 540 -14.72 13.41 26.12
CA ASN A 540 -16.05 13.56 25.53
C ASN A 540 -16.07 14.48 24.31
N GLN A 541 -15.24 15.53 24.28
CA GLN A 541 -15.09 16.38 23.10
C GLN A 541 -14.46 15.61 21.94
N ILE A 542 -13.46 14.75 22.22
CA ILE A 542 -12.83 13.89 21.21
C ILE A 542 -13.87 12.92 20.66
N PHE A 543 -14.61 12.21 21.51
CA PHE A 543 -15.66 11.28 21.07
C PHE A 543 -16.71 11.98 20.21
N ALA A 544 -17.23 13.14 20.66
CA ALA A 544 -18.19 13.91 19.88
C ALA A 544 -17.65 14.33 18.51
N GLY A 545 -16.34 14.61 18.43
CA GLY A 545 -15.66 14.94 17.17
C GLY A 545 -15.51 13.75 16.23
N MET A 546 -15.42 12.53 16.74
CA MET A 546 -15.23 11.31 15.95
C MET A 546 -16.53 10.81 15.29
N LEU A 547 -17.70 11.03 15.93
CA LEU A 547 -18.99 10.52 15.45
C LEU A 547 -19.32 10.87 13.99
N PRO A 548 -19.14 12.11 13.49
CA PRO A 548 -19.40 12.43 12.11
C PRO A 548 -18.50 11.64 11.14
N PHE A 549 -17.25 11.40 11.52
CA PHE A 549 -16.31 10.64 10.69
C PHE A 549 -16.64 9.15 10.68
N MET A 550 -17.13 8.61 11.79
CA MET A 550 -17.67 7.25 11.86
C MET A 550 -18.88 7.08 10.93
N ALA A 551 -19.79 8.07 10.91
CA ALA A 551 -20.91 8.06 9.96
C ALA A 551 -20.44 8.06 8.49
N ILE A 552 -19.35 8.77 8.19
CA ILE A 552 -18.73 8.76 6.85
C ILE A 552 -18.12 7.39 6.54
N GLN A 553 -17.56 6.69 7.52
CA GLN A 553 -17.07 5.31 7.32
C GLN A 553 -18.23 4.36 6.96
N VAL A 554 -19.35 4.46 7.66
CA VAL A 554 -20.56 3.69 7.33
C VAL A 554 -21.05 4.02 5.92
N LEU A 555 -21.03 5.31 5.52
CA LEU A 555 -21.33 5.72 4.15
C LEU A 555 -20.35 5.11 3.16
N ALA A 556 -19.06 5.06 3.47
CA ALA A 556 -18.04 4.45 2.59
C ALA A 556 -18.26 2.94 2.43
N ILE A 557 -18.66 2.23 3.49
CA ILE A 557 -19.06 0.81 3.42
C ILE A 557 -20.25 0.65 2.47
N ALA A 558 -21.28 1.48 2.61
CA ALA A 558 -22.45 1.46 1.74
C ALA A 558 -22.08 1.75 0.28
N LEU A 559 -21.21 2.74 0.03
CA LEU A 559 -20.74 3.06 -1.32
C LEU A 559 -19.93 1.92 -1.94
N LEU A 560 -19.03 1.29 -1.16
CA LEU A 560 -18.26 0.14 -1.65
C LEU A 560 -19.18 -1.05 -1.96
N TYR A 561 -20.23 -1.24 -1.16
CA TYR A 561 -21.20 -2.29 -1.40
C TYR A 561 -22.05 -2.03 -2.65
N LEU A 562 -22.50 -0.79 -2.85
CA LEU A 562 -23.28 -0.38 -4.03
C LEU A 562 -22.45 -0.38 -5.32
N PHE A 563 -21.17 -0.07 -5.21
CA PHE A 563 -20.22 0.02 -6.31
C PHE A 563 -18.99 -0.87 -6.06
N PRO A 564 -19.12 -2.21 -6.14
CA PRO A 564 -18.02 -3.14 -5.89
C PRO A 564 -16.79 -2.90 -6.77
N ALA A 565 -17.00 -2.32 -7.96
CA ALA A 565 -15.91 -1.95 -8.87
C ALA A 565 -14.88 -1.03 -8.23
N ILE A 566 -15.22 -0.22 -7.23
CA ILE A 566 -14.28 0.64 -6.52
C ILE A 566 -13.16 -0.19 -5.86
N GLY A 567 -13.50 -1.37 -5.32
CA GLY A 567 -12.51 -2.26 -4.69
C GLY A 567 -11.99 -3.34 -5.63
N MET A 568 -12.82 -3.83 -6.55
CA MET A 568 -12.50 -5.01 -7.36
C MET A 568 -11.84 -4.69 -8.71
N TRP A 569 -11.95 -3.44 -9.18
CA TRP A 569 -11.41 -3.08 -10.50
C TRP A 569 -9.89 -3.28 -10.61
N LEU A 570 -9.12 -2.79 -9.65
CA LEU A 570 -7.66 -2.88 -9.71
C LEU A 570 -7.15 -4.33 -9.53
N PRO A 571 -7.64 -5.14 -8.57
CA PRO A 571 -7.29 -6.55 -8.50
C PRO A 571 -7.62 -7.30 -9.78
N ASN A 572 -8.80 -7.08 -10.34
CA ASN A 572 -9.22 -7.75 -11.57
C ASN A 572 -8.39 -7.31 -12.79
N THR A 573 -7.92 -6.06 -12.83
CA THR A 573 -7.07 -5.57 -13.93
C THR A 573 -5.64 -6.07 -13.83
N LEU A 574 -5.07 -6.13 -12.61
CA LEU A 574 -3.67 -6.53 -12.41
C LEU A 574 -3.48 -8.06 -12.35
N TYR A 575 -4.50 -8.81 -11.94
CA TYR A 575 -4.40 -10.24 -11.66
C TYR A 575 -5.49 -11.06 -12.36
N ALA A 576 -6.01 -10.57 -13.49
CA ALA A 576 -7.06 -11.20 -14.31
C ALA A 576 -6.54 -12.34 -15.20
N ASN A 577 -5.48 -13.05 -14.79
CA ASN A 577 -5.01 -14.26 -15.49
C ASN A 577 -5.42 -15.51 -14.73
#